data_fe9a1e4b74d7b3706cb92e431f18de1d
#
_entry.id   fe9a1e4b74d7b3706cb92e431f18de1d
#
_cell.length_a   1.000
_cell.length_b   1.000
_cell.length_c   1.000
_cell.angle_alpha   90.00
_cell.angle_beta   90.00
_cell.angle_gamma   90.00
#
_symmetry.space_group_name_H-M   'P 1'
#
loop_
_entity.id
_entity.type
_entity.pdbx_description
1 polymer ?
#
loop_
_entity_poly.entity_id
_entity_poly.type
_entity_poly.pdbx_seq_one_letter_code
_entity_poly.pdbx_strand_id
1 'polypeptide(L)'
;MNGAALPPAIWTTGTTEAIKTGTWRAALPVYRSAPSPCRAACPVDGRIAEWIGQAKAGDLFGAWTTLTDHNPFPAVTGRVCHRPCESACNRGAYDEPLAVRALEREIGDLALAERWRFPQARLGKERVAIVGGGPSGLSAAYQLRRRGYAVTIIEASPALGGLLRDGIPPYRLPRAVLEGEIRRVLGLGIDLHLGTRVASTEQFLELRAQYDAVYLAIGARKQKRLAQLDYAAPWVMDGAAYLEAANTGAPPALGKRVVAIGGGSAAMDVARSARRAGHEVSVLALESELQMPAQREEVLAAKEEGVRLVDGACLKSVAANGKLSLHCVRVDFKGANPLRFQQIAHSDFYLDADAVIAAIGQDPDLSGFAGLLEADALIRTDERGATSLDGVFAGGDAATSARFVTQAIGMGRDAALEIDAWLTGRIVERVQRAPAVPLSAINTFYHPKARRSETLAEAARCFSCGLCTLCDNCLQFCPDMAVRRATGGYTIALEYCKGCGLCVQECPTGAIVMREETK
;
A
#
# COMPACT_ATOMS: atom_id res chain seq x y z
N MET A 1 -33.13 -44.41 -60.77
CA MET A 1 -33.43 -43.50 -59.67
C MET A 1 -32.21 -42.59 -59.50
N ASN A 2 -32.29 -41.36 -59.98
CA ASN A 2 -31.24 -40.39 -59.82
C ASN A 2 -31.15 -40.05 -58.34
N GLY A 3 -30.08 -40.52 -57.68
CA GLY A 3 -29.79 -40.10 -56.32
C GLY A 3 -29.55 -38.62 -56.29
N ALA A 4 -30.54 -37.83 -55.86
CA ALA A 4 -30.31 -36.42 -55.53
C ALA A 4 -29.24 -36.39 -54.44
N ALA A 5 -28.06 -35.86 -54.80
CA ALA A 5 -27.03 -35.62 -53.81
C ALA A 5 -27.64 -34.74 -52.70
N LEU A 6 -27.69 -35.25 -51.48
CA LEU A 6 -28.11 -34.45 -50.31
C LEU A 6 -27.29 -33.15 -50.30
N PRO A 7 -27.91 -32.02 -49.93
CA PRO A 7 -27.20 -30.76 -49.92
C PRO A 7 -25.96 -30.90 -49.04
N PRO A 8 -24.80 -30.40 -49.48
CA PRO A 8 -23.51 -30.59 -48.80
C PRO A 8 -23.52 -30.22 -47.30
N ALA A 9 -24.43 -29.31 -46.93
CA ALA A 9 -24.58 -28.83 -45.57
C ALA A 9 -25.07 -29.85 -44.53
N ILE A 10 -25.60 -31.03 -44.92
CA ILE A 10 -26.22 -31.98 -43.99
C ILE A 10 -25.34 -33.26 -43.82
N TRP A 11 -24.60 -33.69 -44.88
CA TRP A 11 -23.88 -34.97 -44.87
C TRP A 11 -22.46 -34.84 -45.46
N THR A 12 -21.84 -33.69 -45.36
CA THR A 12 -20.49 -33.50 -45.85
C THR A 12 -19.45 -33.88 -44.81
N THR A 13 -18.34 -34.47 -45.22
CA THR A 13 -17.12 -34.64 -44.45
C THR A 13 -16.30 -33.34 -44.37
N GLY A 14 -16.77 -32.29 -45.05
CA GLY A 14 -16.14 -30.98 -45.01
C GLY A 14 -16.36 -30.26 -43.67
N THR A 15 -15.70 -29.11 -43.50
CA THR A 15 -15.84 -28.28 -42.33
C THR A 15 -16.87 -27.14 -42.57
N THR A 16 -17.43 -26.61 -41.50
CA THR A 16 -18.32 -25.43 -41.56
C THR A 16 -17.55 -24.14 -41.68
N GLU A 17 -16.24 -24.16 -41.87
CA GLU A 17 -15.36 -23.00 -41.96
C GLU A 17 -15.69 -22.07 -43.16
N ALA A 18 -16.36 -22.58 -44.20
CA ALA A 18 -16.83 -21.77 -45.30
C ALA A 18 -18.01 -20.85 -44.92
N ILE A 19 -18.71 -21.12 -43.81
CA ILE A 19 -19.91 -20.37 -43.39
C ILE A 19 -19.50 -19.28 -42.40
N LYS A 20 -19.28 -18.07 -42.86
CA LYS A 20 -18.88 -16.91 -42.05
C LYS A 20 -20.12 -16.19 -41.48
N THR A 21 -20.32 -16.24 -40.16
CA THR A 21 -21.47 -15.64 -39.46
C THR A 21 -21.19 -14.28 -38.85
N GLY A 22 -19.96 -13.76 -38.98
CA GLY A 22 -19.51 -12.53 -38.34
C GLY A 22 -20.26 -11.26 -38.75
N THR A 23 -20.91 -11.26 -39.88
CA THR A 23 -21.74 -10.12 -40.35
C THR A 23 -23.06 -9.95 -39.60
N TRP A 24 -23.44 -10.91 -38.78
CA TRP A 24 -24.71 -10.93 -38.02
C TRP A 24 -24.64 -10.21 -36.68
N ARG A 25 -23.42 -9.89 -36.19
CA ARG A 25 -23.23 -9.29 -34.89
C ARG A 25 -23.47 -7.78 -34.85
N ALA A 26 -23.98 -7.29 -33.76
CA ALA A 26 -24.05 -5.86 -33.42
C ALA A 26 -22.98 -5.48 -32.38
N ALA A 27 -22.51 -6.47 -31.62
CA ALA A 27 -21.46 -6.30 -30.63
C ALA A 27 -20.47 -7.47 -30.70
N LEU A 28 -19.24 -7.22 -30.29
CA LEU A 28 -18.16 -8.22 -30.28
C LEU A 28 -17.59 -8.43 -28.87
N PRO A 29 -17.23 -9.66 -28.52
CA PRO A 29 -16.54 -9.94 -27.27
C PRO A 29 -15.08 -9.48 -27.36
N VAL A 30 -14.66 -8.73 -26.33
CA VAL A 30 -13.27 -8.26 -26.17
C VAL A 30 -12.78 -8.56 -24.77
N TYR A 31 -11.46 -8.75 -24.63
CA TYR A 31 -10.87 -8.84 -23.30
C TYR A 31 -10.98 -7.50 -22.59
N ARG A 32 -11.34 -7.57 -21.31
CA ARG A 32 -11.47 -6.42 -20.44
C ARG A 32 -10.09 -5.91 -20.05
N SER A 33 -9.85 -4.61 -20.21
CA SER A 33 -8.63 -3.93 -19.77
C SER A 33 -8.77 -3.27 -18.38
N ALA A 34 -9.89 -3.51 -17.69
CA ALA A 34 -10.14 -2.94 -16.37
C ALA A 34 -9.33 -3.66 -15.27
N PRO A 35 -8.83 -2.93 -14.26
CA PRO A 35 -8.14 -3.53 -13.13
C PRO A 35 -9.11 -4.32 -12.23
N SER A 36 -8.59 -5.31 -11.50
CA SER A 36 -9.33 -5.89 -10.38
C SER A 36 -9.55 -4.84 -9.29
N PRO A 37 -10.63 -4.92 -8.47
CA PRO A 37 -10.90 -3.95 -7.41
C PRO A 37 -9.76 -3.85 -6.40
N CYS A 38 -9.14 -4.98 -6.04
CA CYS A 38 -8.00 -5.02 -5.14
C CYS A 38 -6.77 -4.30 -5.71
N ARG A 39 -6.52 -4.39 -7.03
CA ARG A 39 -5.45 -3.64 -7.69
C ARG A 39 -5.76 -2.15 -7.73
N ALA A 40 -7.01 -1.79 -8.07
CA ALA A 40 -7.42 -0.38 -8.15
C ALA A 40 -7.31 0.35 -6.82
N ALA A 41 -7.57 -0.35 -5.70
CA ALA A 41 -7.48 0.20 -4.35
C ALA A 41 -6.06 0.13 -3.76
N CYS A 42 -5.14 -0.62 -4.35
CA CYS A 42 -3.81 -0.83 -3.79
C CYS A 42 -2.90 0.39 -4.07
N PRO A 43 -2.31 1.03 -3.04
CA PRO A 43 -1.42 2.18 -3.23
C PRO A 43 -0.15 1.86 -4.04
N VAL A 44 0.31 0.61 -4.03
CA VAL A 44 1.46 0.16 -4.84
C VAL A 44 1.04 -0.36 -6.22
N ASP A 45 -0.23 -0.25 -6.61
CA ASP A 45 -0.75 -0.79 -7.88
C ASP A 45 -0.43 -2.28 -8.07
N GLY A 46 -0.42 -3.05 -7.00
CA GLY A 46 -0.02 -4.46 -7.00
C GLY A 46 -0.89 -5.31 -7.94
N ARG A 47 -0.27 -6.21 -8.69
CA ARG A 47 -0.93 -7.18 -9.58
C ARG A 47 -1.53 -8.34 -8.78
N ILE A 48 -2.42 -8.00 -7.81
CA ILE A 48 -2.86 -8.89 -6.72
C ILE A 48 -3.52 -10.16 -7.26
N ALA A 49 -4.47 -10.04 -8.18
CA ALA A 49 -5.16 -11.21 -8.72
C ALA A 49 -4.22 -12.15 -9.49
N GLU A 50 -3.15 -11.62 -10.08
CA GLU A 50 -2.16 -12.38 -10.84
C GLU A 50 -1.28 -13.21 -9.91
N TRP A 51 -0.63 -12.59 -8.91
CA TRP A 51 0.22 -13.33 -8.00
C TRP A 51 -0.58 -14.31 -7.11
N ILE A 52 -1.83 -14.00 -6.78
CA ILE A 52 -2.71 -14.97 -6.09
C ILE A 52 -3.03 -16.16 -7.00
N GLY A 53 -3.25 -15.91 -8.31
CA GLY A 53 -3.43 -16.98 -9.29
C GLY A 53 -2.23 -17.91 -9.39
N GLN A 54 -1.02 -17.37 -9.38
CA GLN A 54 0.24 -18.15 -9.34
C GLN A 54 0.37 -18.93 -8.02
N ALA A 55 0.09 -18.30 -6.88
CA ALA A 55 0.11 -18.98 -5.59
C ALA A 55 -0.92 -20.12 -5.53
N LYS A 56 -2.12 -19.92 -6.07
CA LYS A 56 -3.14 -20.97 -6.22
C LYS A 56 -2.67 -22.14 -7.08
N ALA A 57 -1.86 -21.87 -8.10
CA ALA A 57 -1.26 -22.91 -8.96
C ALA A 57 -0.04 -23.59 -8.33
N GLY A 58 0.40 -23.19 -7.12
CA GLY A 58 1.58 -23.71 -6.43
C GLY A 58 2.90 -23.05 -6.85
N ASP A 59 2.88 -22.10 -7.78
CA ASP A 59 4.06 -21.33 -8.18
C ASP A 59 4.30 -20.16 -7.21
N LEU A 60 4.83 -20.46 -6.02
CA LEU A 60 5.07 -19.46 -4.98
C LEU A 60 6.21 -18.51 -5.32
N PHE A 61 7.23 -19.00 -6.07
CA PHE A 61 8.32 -18.15 -6.54
C PHE A 61 7.86 -17.15 -7.61
N GLY A 62 7.05 -17.61 -8.57
CA GLY A 62 6.41 -16.74 -9.56
C GLY A 62 5.48 -15.72 -8.91
N ALA A 63 4.69 -16.16 -7.92
CA ALA A 63 3.83 -15.27 -7.13
C ALA A 63 4.63 -14.17 -6.43
N TRP A 64 5.73 -14.52 -5.76
CA TRP A 64 6.64 -13.56 -5.14
C TRP A 64 7.27 -12.61 -6.17
N THR A 65 7.72 -13.11 -7.31
CA THR A 65 8.28 -12.30 -8.38
C THR A 65 7.28 -11.27 -8.89
N THR A 66 6.05 -11.69 -9.17
CA THR A 66 4.97 -10.80 -9.63
C THR A 66 4.58 -9.78 -8.55
N LEU A 67 4.50 -10.18 -7.29
CA LEU A 67 4.22 -9.30 -6.16
C LEU A 67 5.31 -8.25 -6.01
N THR A 68 6.57 -8.66 -6.07
CA THR A 68 7.70 -7.77 -5.85
C THR A 68 8.00 -6.86 -7.04
N ASP A 69 7.42 -7.05 -8.21
CA ASP A 69 7.47 -6.05 -9.29
C ASP A 69 7.01 -4.66 -8.82
N HIS A 70 6.08 -4.62 -7.89
CA HIS A 70 5.47 -3.40 -7.38
C HIS A 70 5.82 -3.11 -5.91
N ASN A 71 5.97 -4.13 -5.07
CA ASN A 71 6.23 -4.01 -3.65
C ASN A 71 7.43 -4.86 -3.21
N PRO A 72 8.60 -4.26 -2.94
CA PRO A 72 9.80 -5.01 -2.55
C PRO A 72 9.76 -5.58 -1.12
N PHE A 73 8.70 -5.31 -0.34
CA PHE A 73 8.62 -5.61 1.10
C PHE A 73 7.41 -6.45 1.50
N PRO A 74 7.14 -7.60 0.86
CA PRO A 74 5.92 -8.37 1.12
C PRO A 74 5.80 -8.88 2.55
N ALA A 75 6.90 -9.27 3.20
CA ALA A 75 6.85 -9.73 4.58
C ALA A 75 6.57 -8.57 5.56
N VAL A 76 7.02 -7.34 5.25
CA VAL A 76 6.72 -6.12 6.03
C VAL A 76 5.27 -5.70 5.81
N THR A 77 4.84 -5.49 4.56
CA THR A 77 3.48 -5.03 4.24
C THR A 77 2.42 -6.05 4.64
N GLY A 78 2.71 -7.33 4.54
CA GLY A 78 1.88 -8.41 5.07
C GLY A 78 1.63 -8.34 6.59
N ARG A 79 2.35 -7.47 7.31
CA ARG A 79 2.16 -7.21 8.75
C ARG A 79 1.54 -5.86 9.06
N VAL A 80 1.91 -4.82 8.28
CA VAL A 80 1.60 -3.43 8.66
C VAL A 80 0.70 -2.67 7.68
N CYS A 81 0.33 -3.27 6.54
CA CYS A 81 -0.61 -2.66 5.58
C CYS A 81 -2.03 -2.62 6.16
N HIS A 82 -2.75 -1.51 5.92
CA HIS A 82 -4.15 -1.39 6.35
C HIS A 82 -5.17 -1.89 5.32
N ARG A 83 -4.75 -2.66 4.32
CA ARG A 83 -5.58 -3.54 3.49
C ARG A 83 -6.71 -2.86 2.69
N PRO A 84 -6.49 -1.74 2.01
CA PRO A 84 -7.53 -1.16 1.18
C PRO A 84 -8.00 -2.11 0.07
N CYS A 85 -7.14 -3.01 -0.38
CA CYS A 85 -7.47 -4.07 -1.33
C CYS A 85 -8.50 -5.07 -0.81
N GLU A 86 -8.48 -5.41 0.49
CA GLU A 86 -9.47 -6.31 1.11
C GLU A 86 -10.82 -5.60 1.24
N SER A 87 -10.83 -4.32 1.63
CA SER A 87 -12.06 -3.51 1.70
C SER A 87 -12.74 -3.35 0.35
N ALA A 88 -11.97 -3.31 -0.75
CA ALA A 88 -12.50 -3.21 -2.11
C ALA A 88 -12.81 -4.58 -2.75
N CYS A 89 -12.54 -5.69 -2.09
CA CYS A 89 -12.64 -7.02 -2.66
C CYS A 89 -14.10 -7.40 -2.98
N ASN A 90 -14.38 -7.83 -4.22
CA ASN A 90 -15.70 -8.31 -4.63
C ASN A 90 -16.23 -9.47 -3.78
N ARG A 91 -15.33 -10.30 -3.19
CA ARG A 91 -15.75 -11.35 -2.25
C ARG A 91 -16.47 -10.79 -1.03
N GLY A 92 -16.13 -9.56 -0.60
CA GLY A 92 -16.79 -8.91 0.55
C GLY A 92 -18.29 -8.74 0.40
N ALA A 93 -18.77 -8.59 -0.85
CA ALA A 93 -20.21 -8.52 -1.16
C ALA A 93 -20.83 -9.89 -1.48
N TYR A 94 -20.07 -10.97 -1.49
CA TYR A 94 -20.52 -12.33 -1.80
C TYR A 94 -20.52 -13.26 -0.57
N ASP A 95 -19.41 -13.27 0.17
CA ASP A 95 -19.23 -13.99 1.44
C ASP A 95 -18.36 -13.18 2.42
N GLU A 96 -17.02 -13.25 2.30
CA GLU A 96 -16.07 -12.49 3.10
C GLU A 96 -14.91 -12.01 2.21
N PRO A 97 -14.37 -10.79 2.43
CA PRO A 97 -13.24 -10.30 1.66
C PRO A 97 -12.03 -11.23 1.79
N LEU A 98 -11.26 -11.36 0.72
CA LEU A 98 -10.08 -12.21 0.68
C LEU A 98 -9.01 -11.70 1.65
N ALA A 99 -8.32 -12.59 2.37
CA ALA A 99 -7.22 -12.25 3.29
C ALA A 99 -5.91 -11.98 2.52
N VAL A 100 -5.90 -10.94 1.68
CA VAL A 100 -4.78 -10.60 0.79
C VAL A 100 -3.50 -10.35 1.59
N ARG A 101 -3.59 -9.61 2.71
CA ARG A 101 -2.46 -9.31 3.58
C ARG A 101 -1.83 -10.56 4.19
N ALA A 102 -2.65 -11.55 4.57
CA ALA A 102 -2.15 -12.81 5.12
C ALA A 102 -1.39 -13.62 4.05
N LEU A 103 -1.94 -13.71 2.83
CA LEU A 103 -1.27 -14.34 1.70
C LEU A 103 0.06 -13.66 1.37
N GLU A 104 0.07 -12.33 1.33
CA GLU A 104 1.28 -11.52 1.09
C GLU A 104 2.35 -11.79 2.15
N ARG A 105 1.94 -11.89 3.43
CA ARG A 105 2.82 -12.23 4.54
C ARG A 105 3.42 -13.62 4.38
N GLU A 106 2.63 -14.64 4.09
CA GLU A 106 3.13 -16.01 3.94
C GLU A 106 4.13 -16.12 2.80
N ILE A 107 3.84 -15.51 1.64
CA ILE A 107 4.78 -15.49 0.49
C ILE A 107 6.06 -14.73 0.84
N GLY A 108 5.93 -13.59 1.54
CA GLY A 108 7.07 -12.79 1.98
C GLY A 108 7.96 -13.52 2.99
N ASP A 109 7.35 -14.19 3.97
CA ASP A 109 8.06 -14.99 4.98
C ASP A 109 8.77 -16.20 4.36
N LEU A 110 8.09 -16.90 3.45
CA LEU A 110 8.70 -17.99 2.67
C LEU A 110 9.91 -17.47 1.87
N ALA A 111 9.76 -16.34 1.19
CA ALA A 111 10.86 -15.75 0.42
C ALA A 111 12.06 -15.37 1.30
N LEU A 112 11.85 -14.99 2.56
CA LEU A 112 12.92 -14.75 3.53
C LEU A 112 13.58 -16.07 3.97
N ALA A 113 12.79 -17.09 4.27
CA ALA A 113 13.26 -18.40 4.69
C ALA A 113 14.10 -19.09 3.60
N GLU A 114 13.61 -19.07 2.36
CA GLU A 114 14.26 -19.62 1.17
C GLU A 114 15.37 -18.73 0.60
N ARG A 115 15.57 -17.53 1.18
CA ARG A 115 16.61 -16.57 0.77
C ARG A 115 16.52 -16.18 -0.71
N TRP A 116 15.31 -16.04 -1.24
CA TRP A 116 15.10 -15.59 -2.61
C TRP A 116 15.70 -14.21 -2.84
N ARG A 117 16.30 -14.01 -4.00
CA ARG A 117 17.04 -12.77 -4.35
C ARG A 117 16.41 -12.10 -5.56
N PHE A 118 16.55 -10.80 -5.63
CA PHE A 118 16.17 -10.03 -6.81
C PHE A 118 17.22 -10.19 -7.91
N PRO A 119 16.81 -10.26 -9.19
CA PRO A 119 17.76 -10.24 -10.29
C PRO A 119 18.48 -8.90 -10.35
N GLN A 120 19.79 -8.94 -10.59
CA GLN A 120 20.60 -7.74 -10.74
C GLN A 120 20.60 -7.28 -12.19
N ALA A 121 20.32 -5.97 -12.41
CA ALA A 121 20.52 -5.33 -13.70
C ALA A 121 21.98 -4.83 -13.85
N ARG A 122 22.45 -4.79 -15.09
CA ARG A 122 23.74 -4.15 -15.41
C ARG A 122 23.67 -2.66 -15.04
N LEU A 123 24.75 -2.13 -14.46
CA LEU A 123 24.84 -0.71 -14.15
C LEU A 123 24.94 0.12 -15.44
N GLY A 124 24.13 1.17 -15.53
CA GLY A 124 24.25 2.29 -16.45
C GLY A 124 25.25 3.33 -15.95
N LYS A 125 25.28 4.51 -16.60
CA LYS A 125 26.15 5.62 -16.25
C LYS A 125 25.49 6.61 -15.28
N GLU A 126 24.15 6.73 -15.36
CA GLU A 126 23.37 7.72 -14.62
C GLU A 126 23.32 7.37 -13.13
N ARG A 127 23.49 8.41 -12.32
CA ARG A 127 23.60 8.33 -10.87
C ARG A 127 22.39 9.01 -10.21
N VAL A 128 21.69 8.33 -9.32
CA VAL A 128 20.54 8.85 -8.61
C VAL A 128 20.80 8.85 -7.11
N ALA A 129 20.66 10.02 -6.48
CA ALA A 129 20.68 10.15 -5.04
C ALA A 129 19.26 10.01 -4.45
N ILE A 130 19.15 9.30 -3.34
CA ILE A 130 17.92 9.18 -2.55
C ILE A 130 18.22 9.69 -1.15
N VAL A 131 17.55 10.77 -0.77
CA VAL A 131 17.68 11.36 0.57
C VAL A 131 16.59 10.79 1.47
N GLY A 132 16.96 9.86 2.35
CA GLY A 132 16.08 9.14 3.26
C GLY A 132 15.94 7.66 2.93
N GLY A 133 16.30 6.81 3.88
CA GLY A 133 16.27 5.33 3.79
C GLY A 133 15.03 4.70 4.41
N GLY A 134 13.90 5.42 4.45
CA GLY A 134 12.59 4.91 4.84
C GLY A 134 11.91 4.08 3.74
N PRO A 135 10.65 3.64 3.93
CA PRO A 135 9.95 2.77 2.97
C PRO A 135 9.85 3.35 1.56
N SER A 136 9.68 4.67 1.45
CA SER A 136 9.62 5.36 0.15
C SER A 136 10.96 5.35 -0.57
N GLY A 137 12.04 5.73 0.12
CA GLY A 137 13.39 5.77 -0.45
C GLY A 137 13.90 4.38 -0.83
N LEU A 138 13.67 3.38 0.03
CA LEU A 138 14.03 1.98 -0.25
C LEU A 138 13.25 1.41 -1.45
N SER A 139 11.97 1.78 -1.61
CA SER A 139 11.17 1.38 -2.76
C SER A 139 11.69 2.02 -4.06
N ALA A 140 12.03 3.31 -4.02
CA ALA A 140 12.62 4.01 -5.15
C ALA A 140 13.99 3.41 -5.52
N ALA A 141 14.85 3.14 -4.54
CA ALA A 141 16.15 2.51 -4.73
C ALA A 141 16.02 1.14 -5.42
N TYR A 142 15.08 0.30 -4.94
CA TYR A 142 14.77 -0.98 -5.54
C TYR A 142 14.37 -0.84 -7.02
N GLN A 143 13.44 0.05 -7.32
CA GLN A 143 12.91 0.23 -8.66
C GLN A 143 13.94 0.82 -9.64
N LEU A 144 14.73 1.79 -9.20
CA LEU A 144 15.80 2.39 -10.00
C LEU A 144 16.93 1.40 -10.24
N ARG A 145 17.33 0.65 -9.22
CA ARG A 145 18.42 -0.32 -9.34
C ARG A 145 18.08 -1.46 -10.29
N ARG A 146 16.82 -1.91 -10.32
CA ARG A 146 16.32 -2.89 -11.30
C ARG A 146 16.36 -2.38 -12.75
N ARG A 147 16.34 -1.05 -12.94
CA ARG A 147 16.46 -0.38 -14.26
C ARG A 147 17.90 -0.10 -14.65
N GLY A 148 18.85 -0.39 -13.76
CA GLY A 148 20.26 -0.28 -14.05
C GLY A 148 20.91 1.02 -13.59
N TYR A 149 20.20 1.91 -12.89
CA TYR A 149 20.78 3.15 -12.36
C TYR A 149 21.75 2.87 -11.22
N ALA A 150 22.81 3.67 -11.11
CA ALA A 150 23.67 3.70 -9.93
C ALA A 150 22.96 4.50 -8.83
N VAL A 151 22.60 3.84 -7.72
CA VAL A 151 21.77 4.42 -6.66
C VAL A 151 22.59 4.56 -5.38
N THR A 152 22.54 5.76 -4.80
CA THR A 152 23.09 6.05 -3.47
C THR A 152 21.99 6.50 -2.53
N ILE A 153 21.85 5.84 -1.39
CA ILE A 153 20.93 6.28 -0.31
C ILE A 153 21.75 7.06 0.73
N ILE A 154 21.29 8.26 1.04
CA ILE A 154 21.82 9.14 2.07
C ILE A 154 20.81 9.16 3.21
N GLU A 155 21.19 8.60 4.37
CA GLU A 155 20.32 8.42 5.52
C GLU A 155 20.90 9.09 6.76
N ALA A 156 20.09 9.91 7.43
CA ALA A 156 20.49 10.63 8.64
C ALA A 156 20.71 9.71 9.85
N SER A 157 20.00 8.59 9.90
CA SER A 157 20.10 7.60 10.97
C SER A 157 21.26 6.62 10.71
N PRO A 158 21.76 5.93 11.74
CA PRO A 158 22.80 4.90 11.57
C PRO A 158 22.29 3.61 10.90
N ALA A 159 20.97 3.50 10.67
CA ALA A 159 20.34 2.33 10.08
C ALA A 159 19.16 2.71 9.17
N LEU A 160 18.92 1.89 8.14
CA LEU A 160 17.80 2.04 7.23
C LEU A 160 16.47 1.55 7.85
N GLY A 161 15.36 1.99 7.26
CA GLY A 161 14.00 1.56 7.61
C GLY A 161 13.11 2.72 8.06
N GLY A 162 13.66 3.84 8.52
CA GLY A 162 12.89 4.99 8.98
C GLY A 162 11.84 4.59 10.02
N LEU A 163 10.60 5.07 9.88
CA LEU A 163 9.53 4.76 10.84
C LEU A 163 9.12 3.27 10.90
N LEU A 164 9.48 2.44 9.93
CA LEU A 164 9.33 0.98 10.07
C LEU A 164 10.19 0.43 11.21
N ARG A 165 11.35 1.04 11.44
CA ARG A 165 12.29 0.69 12.50
C ARG A 165 11.97 1.40 13.81
N ASP A 166 11.86 2.73 13.73
CA ASP A 166 11.82 3.58 14.92
C ASP A 166 10.40 3.70 15.49
N GLY A 167 9.39 3.73 14.60
CA GLY A 167 7.99 3.97 14.98
C GLY A 167 7.16 2.71 15.21
N ILE A 168 7.38 1.63 14.46
CA ILE A 168 6.58 0.41 14.59
C ILE A 168 7.20 -0.55 15.62
N PRO A 169 6.45 -0.97 16.66
CA PRO A 169 6.98 -1.86 17.68
C PRO A 169 7.35 -3.26 17.16
N PRO A 170 8.38 -3.93 17.76
CA PRO A 170 8.84 -5.25 17.34
C PRO A 170 7.77 -6.35 17.39
N TYR A 171 6.78 -6.24 18.26
CA TYR A 171 5.68 -7.21 18.34
C TYR A 171 4.72 -7.13 17.14
N ARG A 172 4.68 -5.99 16.41
CA ARG A 172 3.96 -5.83 15.13
C ARG A 172 4.84 -6.13 13.94
N LEU A 173 6.09 -5.64 13.95
CA LEU A 173 7.07 -5.84 12.89
C LEU A 173 8.40 -6.36 13.50
N PRO A 174 8.61 -7.68 13.55
CA PRO A 174 9.84 -8.26 14.03
C PRO A 174 11.05 -7.70 13.30
N ARG A 175 12.09 -7.30 14.02
CA ARG A 175 13.29 -6.67 13.43
C ARG A 175 13.99 -7.58 12.42
N ALA A 176 14.02 -8.90 12.66
CA ALA A 176 14.59 -9.85 11.72
C ALA A 176 13.90 -9.84 10.34
N VAL A 177 12.57 -9.62 10.31
CA VAL A 177 11.79 -9.49 9.07
C VAL A 177 12.19 -8.21 8.33
N LEU A 178 12.19 -7.07 9.03
CA LEU A 178 12.58 -5.79 8.45
C LEU A 178 14.01 -5.83 7.89
N GLU A 179 14.96 -6.35 8.68
CA GLU A 179 16.36 -6.48 8.26
C GLU A 179 16.52 -7.43 7.07
N GLY A 180 15.77 -8.52 7.04
CA GLY A 180 15.78 -9.48 5.94
C GLY A 180 15.35 -8.84 4.62
N GLU A 181 14.27 -8.08 4.64
CA GLU A 181 13.75 -7.39 3.46
C GLU A 181 14.68 -6.25 3.00
N ILE A 182 15.19 -5.42 3.94
CA ILE A 182 16.17 -4.36 3.62
C ILE A 182 17.41 -4.98 3.01
N ARG A 183 17.98 -6.03 3.62
CA ARG A 183 19.18 -6.72 3.11
C ARG A 183 18.97 -7.26 1.70
N ARG A 184 17.77 -7.74 1.38
CA ARG A 184 17.42 -8.22 0.03
C ARG A 184 17.49 -7.09 -0.99
N VAL A 185 16.95 -5.90 -0.65
CA VAL A 185 17.03 -4.71 -1.50
C VAL A 185 18.48 -4.25 -1.67
N LEU A 186 19.25 -4.19 -0.59
CA LEU A 186 20.67 -3.83 -0.63
C LEU A 186 21.52 -4.81 -1.44
N GLY A 187 21.11 -6.07 -1.53
CA GLY A 187 21.74 -7.09 -2.37
C GLY A 187 21.75 -6.73 -3.86
N LEU A 188 21.02 -5.72 -4.29
CA LEU A 188 21.08 -5.17 -5.66
C LEU A 188 22.32 -4.28 -5.92
N GLY A 189 23.15 -4.01 -4.93
CA GLY A 189 24.34 -3.14 -5.06
C GLY A 189 23.96 -1.65 -5.00
N ILE A 190 23.38 -1.24 -3.89
CA ILE A 190 23.02 0.15 -3.57
C ILE A 190 24.09 0.72 -2.66
N ASP A 191 24.62 1.89 -2.98
CA ASP A 191 25.59 2.59 -2.14
C ASP A 191 24.89 3.28 -0.97
N LEU A 192 25.55 3.31 0.21
CA LEU A 192 24.97 3.83 1.45
C LEU A 192 25.85 4.87 2.10
N HIS A 193 25.28 6.01 2.44
CA HIS A 193 25.86 7.02 3.32
C HIS A 193 24.96 7.15 4.57
N LEU A 194 25.23 6.35 5.57
CA LEU A 194 24.52 6.36 6.85
C LEU A 194 25.08 7.43 7.80
N GLY A 195 24.27 7.89 8.76
CA GLY A 195 24.65 8.97 9.68
C GLY A 195 24.87 10.32 8.99
N THR A 196 24.37 10.47 7.76
CA THR A 196 24.58 11.65 6.91
C THR A 196 23.27 12.40 6.73
N ARG A 197 23.15 13.56 7.37
CA ARG A 197 21.98 14.43 7.27
C ARG A 197 22.22 15.54 6.27
N VAL A 198 21.32 15.74 5.32
CA VAL A 198 21.26 16.93 4.48
C VAL A 198 20.50 18.00 5.29
N ALA A 199 21.24 18.88 5.96
CA ALA A 199 20.73 19.82 6.97
C ALA A 199 20.67 21.26 6.49
N SER A 200 21.31 21.58 5.36
CA SER A 200 21.32 22.93 4.80
C SER A 200 21.10 22.94 3.29
N THR A 201 20.71 24.10 2.80
CA THR A 201 20.54 24.38 1.37
C THR A 201 21.82 24.14 0.59
N GLU A 202 22.98 24.55 1.15
CA GLU A 202 24.28 24.39 0.53
C GLU A 202 24.61 22.90 0.34
N GLN A 203 24.44 22.09 1.39
CA GLN A 203 24.65 20.64 1.33
C GLN A 203 23.75 19.97 0.30
N PHE A 204 22.51 20.44 0.18
CA PHE A 204 21.59 19.91 -0.83
C PHE A 204 22.04 20.27 -2.26
N LEU A 205 22.48 21.51 -2.50
CA LEU A 205 22.97 21.95 -3.80
C LEU A 205 24.27 21.23 -4.19
N GLU A 206 25.18 21.03 -3.25
CA GLU A 206 26.40 20.22 -3.46
C GLU A 206 26.06 18.77 -3.81
N LEU A 207 25.10 18.18 -3.12
CA LEU A 207 24.59 16.84 -3.42
C LEU A 207 24.00 16.79 -4.82
N ARG A 208 23.07 17.70 -5.15
CA ARG A 208 22.40 17.75 -6.45
C ARG A 208 23.41 17.86 -7.61
N ALA A 209 24.50 18.61 -7.44
CA ALA A 209 25.52 18.76 -8.46
C ALA A 209 26.31 17.47 -8.77
N GLN A 210 26.22 16.45 -7.90
CA GLN A 210 26.95 15.19 -8.05
C GLN A 210 26.13 14.07 -8.68
N TYR A 211 24.81 14.26 -8.84
CA TYR A 211 23.89 13.23 -9.31
C TYR A 211 23.01 13.76 -10.44
N ASP A 212 22.59 12.86 -11.33
CA ASP A 212 21.76 13.20 -12.48
C ASP A 212 20.30 13.45 -12.07
N ALA A 213 19.83 12.80 -10.99
CA ALA A 213 18.55 13.05 -10.37
C ALA A 213 18.60 12.85 -8.84
N VAL A 214 17.69 13.50 -8.12
CA VAL A 214 17.58 13.39 -6.67
C VAL A 214 16.14 13.07 -6.29
N TYR A 215 15.94 12.09 -5.40
CA TYR A 215 14.67 11.77 -4.78
C TYR A 215 14.66 12.10 -3.29
N LEU A 216 13.76 12.98 -2.87
CA LEU A 216 13.58 13.39 -1.48
C LEU A 216 12.52 12.52 -0.80
N ALA A 217 12.98 11.59 0.05
CA ALA A 217 12.16 10.65 0.82
C ALA A 217 12.40 10.82 2.33
N ILE A 218 12.58 12.08 2.78
CA ILE A 218 13.00 12.44 4.14
C ILE A 218 11.98 12.11 5.24
N GLY A 219 10.75 11.78 4.85
CA GLY A 219 9.67 11.44 5.77
C GLY A 219 9.17 12.61 6.60
N ALA A 220 8.56 12.33 7.76
CA ALA A 220 8.07 13.32 8.71
C ALA A 220 8.52 12.94 10.11
N ARG A 221 9.47 13.70 10.69
CA ARG A 221 10.06 13.44 12.01
C ARG A 221 9.90 14.60 12.98
N LYS A 222 9.43 15.76 12.53
CA LYS A 222 9.20 16.93 13.39
C LYS A 222 7.88 16.76 14.13
N GLN A 223 7.93 16.62 15.44
CA GLN A 223 6.75 16.39 16.28
C GLN A 223 5.83 17.61 16.29
N LYS A 224 4.53 17.35 16.17
CA LYS A 224 3.49 18.34 16.47
C LYS A 224 3.36 18.50 17.98
N ARG A 225 3.14 19.75 18.43
CA ARG A 225 3.06 20.09 19.85
C ARG A 225 1.70 20.61 20.22
N LEU A 226 1.20 20.21 21.40
CA LEU A 226 0.02 20.77 22.03
C LEU A 226 0.43 21.99 22.88
N ALA A 227 -0.24 23.12 22.69
CA ALA A 227 0.03 24.34 23.48
C ALA A 227 -0.23 24.15 25.00
N GLN A 228 -1.03 23.15 25.36
CA GLN A 228 -1.37 22.83 26.75
C GLN A 228 -0.28 22.04 27.47
N LEU A 229 0.77 21.58 26.79
CA LEU A 229 1.84 20.77 27.36
C LEU A 229 3.16 21.55 27.37
N ASP A 230 3.82 21.56 28.53
CA ASP A 230 5.20 22.02 28.65
C ASP A 230 6.16 20.86 28.30
N TYR A 231 6.75 20.90 27.11
CA TYR A 231 7.69 19.89 26.63
C TYR A 231 9.08 19.95 27.29
N ALA A 232 9.34 20.92 28.16
CA ALA A 232 10.51 20.93 29.02
C ALA A 232 10.29 20.16 30.32
N ALA A 233 9.03 19.86 30.65
CA ALA A 233 8.69 19.10 31.87
C ALA A 233 9.09 17.63 31.73
N PRO A 234 9.70 17.01 32.77
CA PRO A 234 10.20 15.63 32.69
C PRO A 234 9.11 14.56 32.55
N TRP A 235 7.86 14.92 32.77
CA TRP A 235 6.69 14.07 32.63
C TRP A 235 6.00 14.18 31.26
N VAL A 236 6.50 15.02 30.33
CA VAL A 236 6.01 15.11 28.95
C VAL A 236 7.01 14.49 28.00
N MET A 237 6.51 13.65 27.11
CA MET A 237 7.32 13.01 26.07
C MET A 237 6.62 13.01 24.73
N ASP A 238 7.41 13.12 23.65
CA ASP A 238 6.95 12.90 22.28
C ASP A 238 6.74 11.41 22.01
N GLY A 239 5.63 11.06 21.33
CA GLY A 239 5.30 9.68 21.02
C GLY A 239 6.34 8.97 20.15
N ALA A 240 6.95 9.67 19.19
CA ALA A 240 8.00 9.08 18.37
C ALA A 240 9.29 8.85 19.17
N ALA A 241 9.70 9.78 20.03
CA ALA A 241 10.86 9.61 20.91
C ALA A 241 10.64 8.44 21.87
N TYR A 242 9.43 8.29 22.40
CA TYR A 242 9.07 7.15 23.24
C TYR A 242 9.17 5.82 22.47
N LEU A 243 8.59 5.74 21.26
CA LEU A 243 8.62 4.52 20.45
C LEU A 243 10.05 4.16 20.03
N GLU A 244 10.86 5.13 19.64
CA GLU A 244 12.26 4.91 19.29
C GLU A 244 13.04 4.32 20.48
N ALA A 245 12.91 4.89 21.67
CA ALA A 245 13.54 4.39 22.89
C ALA A 245 13.02 2.99 23.28
N ALA A 246 11.71 2.78 23.26
CA ALA A 246 11.10 1.48 23.56
C ALA A 246 11.52 0.40 22.54
N ASN A 247 11.62 0.76 21.26
CA ASN A 247 12.00 -0.13 20.17
C ASN A 247 13.48 -0.52 20.19
N THR A 248 14.34 0.28 20.83
CA THR A 248 15.76 -0.03 21.06
C THR A 248 16.01 -0.80 22.36
N GLY A 249 14.95 -1.12 23.11
CA GLY A 249 15.03 -1.87 24.37
C GLY A 249 15.40 -1.02 25.59
N ALA A 250 15.34 0.30 25.48
CA ALA A 250 15.60 1.25 26.56
C ALA A 250 14.38 2.16 26.83
N PRO A 251 13.20 1.60 27.19
CA PRO A 251 12.02 2.41 27.46
C PRO A 251 12.28 3.36 28.63
N PRO A 252 11.84 4.63 28.56
CA PRO A 252 12.00 5.57 29.64
C PRO A 252 11.13 5.20 30.85
N ALA A 253 11.56 5.60 32.04
CA ALA A 253 10.78 5.44 33.27
C ALA A 253 9.62 6.46 33.30
N LEU A 254 8.38 6.01 33.27
CA LEU A 254 7.18 6.85 33.14
C LEU A 254 6.30 6.95 34.40
N GLY A 255 6.67 6.27 35.51
CA GLY A 255 5.78 6.09 36.64
C GLY A 255 4.67 5.06 36.34
N LYS A 256 3.61 5.05 37.17
CA LYS A 256 2.58 4.00 37.09
C LYS A 256 1.52 4.28 36.03
N ARG A 257 1.04 5.55 35.97
CA ARG A 257 -0.09 5.96 35.13
C ARG A 257 0.39 6.80 33.96
N VAL A 258 0.13 6.34 32.76
CA VAL A 258 0.53 7.00 31.52
C VAL A 258 -0.69 7.41 30.73
N VAL A 259 -0.73 8.66 30.27
CA VAL A 259 -1.75 9.15 29.33
C VAL A 259 -1.11 9.37 27.96
N ALA A 260 -1.50 8.58 26.97
CA ALA A 260 -1.14 8.80 25.56
C ALA A 260 -2.20 9.70 24.90
N ILE A 261 -1.79 10.78 24.26
CA ILE A 261 -2.72 11.71 23.60
C ILE A 261 -2.65 11.51 22.08
N GLY A 262 -3.78 11.16 21.47
CA GLY A 262 -3.96 10.98 20.02
C GLY A 262 -4.85 9.79 19.68
N GLY A 263 -5.49 9.82 18.51
CA GLY A 263 -6.39 8.75 18.00
C GLY A 263 -5.82 7.94 16.85
N GLY A 264 -4.56 8.18 16.44
CA GLY A 264 -3.91 7.48 15.32
C GLY A 264 -3.20 6.19 15.69
N SER A 265 -2.75 5.43 14.69
CA SER A 265 -1.99 4.17 14.86
C SER A 265 -0.75 4.34 15.75
N ALA A 266 -0.04 5.48 15.63
CA ALA A 266 1.11 5.78 16.49
C ALA A 266 0.72 5.90 17.97
N ALA A 267 -0.45 6.48 18.28
CA ALA A 267 -0.95 6.57 19.66
C ALA A 267 -1.31 5.19 20.21
N MET A 268 -1.88 4.31 19.38
CA MET A 268 -2.14 2.92 19.76
C MET A 268 -0.85 2.15 20.01
N ASP A 269 0.18 2.35 19.18
CA ASP A 269 1.50 1.73 19.35
C ASP A 269 2.20 2.23 20.62
N VAL A 270 2.14 3.55 20.92
CA VAL A 270 2.61 4.13 22.19
C VAL A 270 1.90 3.49 23.38
N ALA A 271 0.57 3.48 23.35
CA ALA A 271 -0.24 2.97 24.45
C ALA A 271 0.03 1.48 24.72
N ARG A 272 0.07 0.66 23.68
CA ARG A 272 0.34 -0.78 23.80
C ARG A 272 1.77 -1.06 24.25
N SER A 273 2.75 -0.31 23.77
CA SER A 273 4.15 -0.43 24.22
C SER A 273 4.29 -0.08 25.70
N ALA A 274 3.66 1.01 26.15
CA ALA A 274 3.65 1.40 27.56
C ALA A 274 2.90 0.37 28.41
N ARG A 275 1.76 -0.15 27.93
CA ARG A 275 1.01 -1.21 28.64
C ARG A 275 1.83 -2.48 28.81
N ARG A 276 2.54 -2.90 27.76
CA ARG A 276 3.45 -4.06 27.79
C ARG A 276 4.67 -3.85 28.69
N ALA A 277 5.09 -2.59 28.88
CA ALA A 277 6.12 -2.23 29.85
C ALA A 277 5.61 -2.21 31.31
N GLY A 278 4.33 -2.51 31.55
CA GLY A 278 3.75 -2.66 32.90
C GLY A 278 3.01 -1.43 33.43
N HIS A 279 2.81 -0.39 32.61
CA HIS A 279 2.11 0.82 33.03
C HIS A 279 0.57 0.66 32.94
N GLU A 280 -0.16 1.44 33.75
CA GLU A 280 -1.59 1.68 33.58
C GLU A 280 -1.78 2.77 32.54
N VAL A 281 -2.38 2.44 31.38
CA VAL A 281 -2.41 3.35 30.22
C VAL A 281 -3.82 3.79 29.87
N SER A 282 -4.00 5.10 29.69
CA SER A 282 -5.19 5.69 29.08
C SER A 282 -4.82 6.39 27.78
N VAL A 283 -5.65 6.24 26.76
CA VAL A 283 -5.56 7.00 25.50
C VAL A 283 -6.61 8.11 25.53
N LEU A 284 -6.18 9.36 25.39
CA LEU A 284 -7.06 10.53 25.23
C LEU A 284 -7.11 10.92 23.75
N ALA A 285 -8.28 10.81 23.13
CA ALA A 285 -8.47 11.10 21.71
C ALA A 285 -9.63 12.06 21.45
N LEU A 286 -9.44 12.96 20.48
CA LEU A 286 -10.48 13.88 20.01
C LEU A 286 -11.64 13.16 19.33
N GLU A 287 -11.30 12.15 18.55
CA GLU A 287 -12.23 11.35 17.78
C GLU A 287 -12.99 10.39 18.70
N SER A 288 -14.22 10.05 18.35
CA SER A 288 -14.88 8.87 18.93
C SER A 288 -14.17 7.58 18.49
N GLU A 289 -14.34 6.49 19.22
CA GLU A 289 -13.73 5.19 18.89
C GLU A 289 -13.95 4.78 17.43
N LEU A 290 -15.12 5.08 16.87
CA LEU A 290 -15.47 4.75 15.48
C LEU A 290 -14.84 5.69 14.44
N GLN A 291 -14.47 6.90 14.85
CA GLN A 291 -13.89 7.94 13.98
C GLN A 291 -12.36 8.00 14.09
N MET A 292 -11.74 7.25 15.00
CA MET A 292 -10.29 7.20 15.15
C MET A 292 -9.61 6.84 13.83
N PRO A 293 -8.56 7.56 13.42
CA PRO A 293 -7.78 7.23 12.23
C PRO A 293 -6.91 5.97 12.39
N ALA A 294 -6.73 5.47 13.62
CA ALA A 294 -6.08 4.17 13.87
C ALA A 294 -6.89 3.03 13.25
N GLN A 295 -6.18 1.98 12.81
CA GLN A 295 -6.85 0.79 12.29
C GLN A 295 -7.71 0.14 13.38
N ARG A 296 -8.92 -0.30 12.99
CA ARG A 296 -9.87 -0.92 13.94
C ARG A 296 -9.24 -2.05 14.77
N GLU A 297 -8.40 -2.86 14.14
CA GLU A 297 -7.67 -3.95 14.82
C GLU A 297 -6.70 -3.44 15.89
N GLU A 298 -6.04 -2.31 15.64
CA GLU A 298 -5.08 -1.72 16.58
C GLU A 298 -5.80 -1.19 17.83
N VAL A 299 -6.98 -0.57 17.61
CA VAL A 299 -7.85 -0.09 18.70
C VAL A 299 -8.37 -1.26 19.52
N LEU A 300 -8.85 -2.32 18.86
CA LEU A 300 -9.34 -3.53 19.55
C LEU A 300 -8.22 -4.20 20.33
N ALA A 301 -7.05 -4.40 19.73
CA ALA A 301 -5.90 -4.99 20.40
C ALA A 301 -5.42 -4.16 21.60
N ALA A 302 -5.48 -2.82 21.53
CA ALA A 302 -5.16 -1.95 22.67
C ALA A 302 -6.14 -2.19 23.84
N LYS A 303 -7.43 -2.30 23.55
CA LYS A 303 -8.46 -2.60 24.57
C LYS A 303 -8.29 -3.99 25.18
N GLU A 304 -8.01 -5.01 24.37
CA GLU A 304 -7.74 -6.38 24.81
C GLU A 304 -6.52 -6.46 25.73
N GLU A 305 -5.50 -5.62 25.49
CA GLU A 305 -4.31 -5.50 26.35
C GLU A 305 -4.59 -4.66 27.62
N GLY A 306 -5.81 -4.15 27.80
CA GLY A 306 -6.22 -3.39 28.99
C GLY A 306 -5.89 -1.90 28.94
N VAL A 307 -5.72 -1.32 27.76
CA VAL A 307 -5.63 0.14 27.56
C VAL A 307 -7.02 0.75 27.70
N ARG A 308 -7.16 1.78 28.54
CA ARG A 308 -8.41 2.54 28.70
C ARG A 308 -8.54 3.58 27.60
N LEU A 309 -9.60 3.53 26.81
CA LEU A 309 -9.92 4.60 25.85
C LEU A 309 -10.77 5.70 26.49
N VAL A 310 -10.35 6.93 26.31
CA VAL A 310 -11.06 8.17 26.66
C VAL A 310 -11.22 8.95 25.35
N ASP A 311 -12.17 8.51 24.57
CA ASP A 311 -12.50 9.02 23.23
C ASP A 311 -13.46 10.23 23.30
N GLY A 312 -13.58 11.00 22.22
CA GLY A 312 -14.43 12.19 22.17
C GLY A 312 -14.08 13.23 23.25
N ALA A 313 -12.78 13.46 23.49
CA ALA A 313 -12.33 14.37 24.54
C ALA A 313 -10.99 15.04 24.18
N CYS A 314 -10.78 16.25 24.71
CA CYS A 314 -9.51 16.98 24.57
C CYS A 314 -8.94 17.47 25.90
N LEU A 315 -7.63 17.68 25.91
CA LEU A 315 -6.91 18.30 26.99
C LEU A 315 -7.17 19.83 26.98
N LYS A 316 -7.59 20.41 28.12
CA LYS A 316 -7.71 21.86 28.34
C LYS A 316 -6.48 22.43 29.01
N SER A 317 -6.03 21.81 30.08
CA SER A 317 -4.88 22.26 30.88
C SER A 317 -4.30 21.13 31.70
N VAL A 318 -3.11 21.34 32.25
CA VAL A 318 -2.42 20.42 33.13
C VAL A 318 -2.07 21.14 34.43
N ALA A 319 -2.32 20.49 35.55
CA ALA A 319 -1.87 20.92 36.88
C ALA A 319 -0.83 19.92 37.40
N ALA A 320 0.32 20.42 37.86
CA ALA A 320 1.45 19.63 38.35
C ALA A 320 1.81 20.01 39.81
N ASN A 321 0.81 20.25 40.67
CA ASN A 321 0.98 20.65 42.05
C ASN A 321 1.07 19.42 42.96
N GLY A 322 2.23 18.77 42.99
CA GLY A 322 2.46 17.56 43.80
C GLY A 322 1.92 16.25 43.16
N LYS A 323 0.90 16.33 42.33
CA LYS A 323 0.32 15.25 41.53
C LYS A 323 -0.04 15.78 40.16
N LEU A 324 0.31 15.04 39.11
CA LEU A 324 -0.04 15.40 37.75
C LEU A 324 -1.52 15.09 37.48
N SER A 325 -2.30 16.13 37.13
CA SER A 325 -3.72 16.01 36.82
C SER A 325 -4.04 16.73 35.51
N LEU A 326 -4.60 16.01 34.57
CA LEU A 326 -5.01 16.50 33.26
C LEU A 326 -6.48 16.92 33.33
N HIS A 327 -6.75 18.21 33.17
CA HIS A 327 -8.10 18.73 33.00
C HIS A 327 -8.56 18.55 31.56
N CYS A 328 -9.58 17.74 31.35
CA CYS A 328 -10.13 17.36 30.06
C CYS A 328 -11.58 17.79 29.93
N VAL A 329 -12.06 17.89 28.69
CA VAL A 329 -13.47 18.17 28.37
C VAL A 329 -13.91 17.27 27.22
N ARG A 330 -15.18 16.89 27.23
CA ARG A 330 -15.77 16.16 26.09
C ARG A 330 -15.89 17.06 24.88
N VAL A 331 -15.78 16.47 23.70
CA VAL A 331 -15.88 17.19 22.43
C VAL A 331 -16.80 16.46 21.45
N ASP A 332 -17.45 17.25 20.61
CA ASP A 332 -18.12 16.78 19.42
C ASP A 332 -17.18 16.98 18.23
N PHE A 333 -16.56 15.88 17.76
CA PHE A 333 -15.59 15.87 16.69
C PHE A 333 -16.28 15.95 15.34
N LYS A 334 -15.93 16.95 14.51
CA LYS A 334 -16.56 17.26 13.22
C LYS A 334 -15.70 16.90 12.01
N GLY A 335 -14.41 16.65 12.19
CA GLY A 335 -13.50 16.27 11.12
C GLY A 335 -12.04 16.64 11.37
N ALA A 336 -11.15 15.96 10.68
CA ALA A 336 -9.69 16.10 10.82
C ALA A 336 -9.08 17.09 9.80
N ASN A 337 -9.74 17.36 8.68
CA ASN A 337 -9.14 18.15 7.61
C ASN A 337 -10.11 19.19 7.01
N PRO A 338 -10.09 20.47 7.43
CA PRO A 338 -9.33 20.97 8.59
C PRO A 338 -9.84 20.40 9.92
N LEU A 339 -8.98 20.41 10.96
CA LEU A 339 -9.35 19.94 12.29
C LEU A 339 -10.48 20.81 12.86
N ARG A 340 -11.62 20.20 13.12
CA ARG A 340 -12.82 20.85 13.65
C ARG A 340 -13.44 20.00 14.75
N PHE A 341 -13.64 20.61 15.92
CA PHE A 341 -14.37 20.03 17.03
C PHE A 341 -14.99 21.13 17.87
N GLN A 342 -16.01 20.80 18.65
CA GLN A 342 -16.68 21.71 19.56
C GLN A 342 -16.64 21.12 20.98
N GLN A 343 -16.19 21.90 21.96
CA GLN A 343 -16.24 21.48 23.36
C GLN A 343 -17.69 21.45 23.85
N ILE A 344 -18.04 20.41 24.59
CA ILE A 344 -19.35 20.23 25.20
C ILE A 344 -19.32 20.93 26.57
N ALA A 345 -20.21 21.88 26.78
CA ALA A 345 -20.29 22.63 28.02
C ALA A 345 -20.59 21.71 29.21
N HIS A 346 -20.03 22.02 30.37
CA HIS A 346 -20.22 21.29 31.63
C HIS A 346 -19.87 19.79 31.57
N SER A 347 -18.93 19.41 30.69
CA SER A 347 -18.49 18.02 30.54
C SER A 347 -17.03 17.82 31.00
N ASP A 348 -16.56 18.74 31.83
CA ASP A 348 -15.20 18.73 32.38
C ASP A 348 -14.96 17.50 33.27
N PHE A 349 -13.78 16.91 33.15
CA PHE A 349 -13.33 15.81 33.98
C PHE A 349 -11.80 15.80 34.13
N TYR A 350 -11.28 14.98 35.03
CA TYR A 350 -9.85 14.92 35.32
C TYR A 350 -9.29 13.52 35.12
N LEU A 351 -8.07 13.44 34.59
CA LEU A 351 -7.28 12.22 34.51
C LEU A 351 -5.99 12.39 35.30
N ASP A 352 -5.77 11.52 36.26
CA ASP A 352 -4.50 11.45 36.98
C ASP A 352 -3.45 10.75 36.13
N ALA A 353 -2.25 11.29 36.09
CA ALA A 353 -1.12 10.70 35.37
C ALA A 353 0.18 10.81 36.18
N ASP A 354 1.19 10.09 35.76
CA ASP A 354 2.58 10.25 36.20
C ASP A 354 3.44 10.68 34.98
N ALA A 355 2.96 10.37 33.74
CA ALA A 355 3.54 10.86 32.49
C ALA A 355 2.48 11.04 31.40
N VAL A 356 2.78 11.94 30.45
CA VAL A 356 1.98 12.20 29.25
C VAL A 356 2.83 11.99 28.02
N ILE A 357 2.32 11.22 27.07
CA ILE A 357 2.98 10.97 25.79
C ILE A 357 2.13 11.52 24.65
N ALA A 358 2.61 12.58 23.97
CA ALA A 358 1.90 13.21 22.89
C ALA A 358 2.17 12.49 21.56
N ALA A 359 1.15 11.87 20.97
CA ALA A 359 1.22 11.12 19.70
C ALA A 359 0.21 11.67 18.67
N ILE A 360 0.25 13.02 18.47
CA ILE A 360 -0.71 13.79 17.67
C ILE A 360 -0.25 14.04 16.23
N GLY A 361 0.77 13.30 15.78
CA GLY A 361 1.32 13.38 14.43
C GLY A 361 2.64 14.12 14.33
N GLN A 362 3.19 14.09 13.14
CA GLN A 362 4.50 14.63 12.80
C GLN A 362 4.44 15.40 11.49
N ASP A 363 5.35 16.34 11.27
CA ASP A 363 5.56 17.07 10.02
C ASP A 363 6.97 16.81 9.48
N PRO A 364 7.23 17.01 8.18
CA PRO A 364 8.57 16.98 7.64
C PRO A 364 9.44 18.11 8.24
N ASP A 365 10.74 17.84 8.39
CA ASP A 365 11.72 18.88 8.66
C ASP A 365 12.29 19.38 7.32
N LEU A 366 11.81 20.54 6.88
CA LEU A 366 12.16 21.14 5.58
C LEU A 366 13.28 22.17 5.69
N SER A 367 13.96 22.32 6.84
CA SER A 367 14.98 23.34 7.08
C SER A 367 16.15 23.25 6.08
N GLY A 368 16.57 22.05 5.67
CA GLY A 368 17.61 21.83 4.67
C GLY A 368 17.23 22.18 3.23
N PHE A 369 15.98 22.55 2.98
CA PHE A 369 15.43 22.84 1.64
C PHE A 369 14.76 24.20 1.56
N ALA A 370 14.93 25.04 2.60
CA ALA A 370 14.28 26.33 2.71
C ALA A 370 14.66 27.25 1.55
N GLY A 371 13.65 27.85 0.92
CA GLY A 371 13.82 28.76 -0.21
C GLY A 371 14.16 28.11 -1.56
N LEU A 372 14.38 26.79 -1.60
CA LEU A 372 14.66 26.05 -2.83
C LEU A 372 13.44 25.34 -3.42
N LEU A 373 12.57 24.84 -2.56
CA LEU A 373 11.39 24.09 -2.93
C LEU A 373 10.14 24.85 -2.55
N GLU A 374 9.13 24.79 -3.40
CA GLU A 374 7.80 25.20 -2.98
C GLU A 374 7.29 24.23 -1.90
N ALA A 375 7.09 24.73 -0.70
CA ALA A 375 6.64 23.95 0.43
C ALA A 375 5.78 24.81 1.38
N ASP A 376 4.70 24.19 1.85
CA ASP A 376 3.98 24.66 3.04
C ASP A 376 4.38 23.77 4.23
N ALA A 377 3.46 22.91 4.68
CA ALA A 377 3.76 21.84 5.63
C ALA A 377 4.36 20.59 4.96
N LEU A 378 4.26 20.47 3.64
CA LEU A 378 4.74 19.35 2.82
C LEU A 378 5.49 19.90 1.60
N ILE A 379 6.40 19.13 1.04
CA ILE A 379 7.02 19.44 -0.26
C ILE A 379 5.93 19.37 -1.34
N ARG A 380 5.76 20.45 -2.10
CA ARG A 380 4.85 20.45 -3.24
C ARG A 380 5.44 19.66 -4.39
N THR A 381 4.64 18.78 -4.94
CA THR A 381 4.97 18.01 -6.14
C THR A 381 3.80 18.06 -7.10
N ASP A 382 4.10 17.89 -8.38
CA ASP A 382 3.07 17.56 -9.36
C ASP A 382 2.56 16.12 -9.16
N GLU A 383 1.65 15.70 -10.03
CA GLU A 383 1.12 14.33 -10.02
C GLU A 383 2.17 13.24 -10.29
N ARG A 384 3.37 13.63 -10.75
CA ARG A 384 4.50 12.76 -11.09
C ARG A 384 5.53 12.69 -9.96
N GLY A 385 5.32 13.44 -8.89
CA GLY A 385 6.28 13.57 -7.81
C GLY A 385 7.44 14.52 -8.13
N ALA A 386 7.41 15.24 -9.26
CA ALA A 386 8.40 16.25 -9.59
C ALA A 386 8.16 17.50 -8.74
N THR A 387 9.25 18.10 -8.26
CA THR A 387 9.24 19.37 -7.50
C THR A 387 9.39 20.56 -8.45
N SER A 388 9.46 21.77 -7.90
CA SER A 388 9.77 22.99 -8.65
C SER A 388 11.21 23.04 -9.19
N LEU A 389 12.09 22.13 -8.78
CA LEU A 389 13.47 22.02 -9.25
C LEU A 389 13.62 20.87 -10.25
N ASP A 390 14.20 21.18 -11.43
CA ASP A 390 14.48 20.17 -12.44
C ASP A 390 15.34 19.02 -11.94
N GLY A 391 14.96 17.79 -12.22
CA GLY A 391 15.67 16.59 -11.80
C GLY A 391 15.52 16.26 -10.30
N VAL A 392 14.67 17.00 -9.57
CA VAL A 392 14.39 16.75 -8.16
C VAL A 392 12.94 16.28 -7.99
N PHE A 393 12.79 15.14 -7.34
CA PHE A 393 11.51 14.49 -7.07
C PHE A 393 11.32 14.32 -5.56
N ALA A 394 10.09 14.23 -5.10
CA ALA A 394 9.80 14.00 -3.69
C ALA A 394 8.61 13.05 -3.49
N GLY A 395 8.59 12.36 -2.35
CA GLY A 395 7.49 11.46 -2.01
C GLY A 395 7.54 10.93 -0.58
N GLY A 396 6.62 10.00 -0.29
CA GLY A 396 6.40 9.54 1.06
C GLY A 396 5.84 10.65 1.96
N ASP A 397 6.06 10.53 3.27
CA ASP A 397 5.49 11.45 4.26
C ASP A 397 6.03 12.90 4.16
N ALA A 398 7.04 13.14 3.33
CA ALA A 398 7.53 14.47 3.01
C ALA A 398 6.60 15.22 2.04
N ALA A 399 5.86 14.51 1.19
CA ALA A 399 5.01 15.07 0.15
C ALA A 399 3.51 14.71 0.32
N THR A 400 3.14 13.87 1.30
CA THR A 400 1.74 13.52 1.57
C THR A 400 1.44 13.44 3.06
N SER A 401 0.21 13.80 3.43
CA SER A 401 -0.31 13.66 4.80
C SER A 401 -0.93 12.29 5.08
N ALA A 402 -0.95 11.37 4.11
CA ALA A 402 -1.60 10.06 4.26
C ALA A 402 -0.95 9.16 5.31
N ARG A 403 0.38 9.27 5.51
CA ARG A 403 1.15 8.59 6.58
C ARG A 403 1.00 7.06 6.60
N PHE A 404 0.94 6.45 5.42
CA PHE A 404 0.79 5.00 5.29
C PHE A 404 2.01 4.35 4.62
N VAL A 405 2.48 3.24 5.19
CA VAL A 405 3.65 2.51 4.67
C VAL A 405 3.50 2.15 3.20
N THR A 406 2.37 1.58 2.81
CA THR A 406 2.11 1.19 1.41
C THR A 406 1.96 2.38 0.48
N GLN A 407 1.44 3.53 0.97
CA GLN A 407 1.42 4.77 0.20
C GLN A 407 2.85 5.26 -0.07
N ALA A 408 3.70 5.27 0.95
CA ALA A 408 5.10 5.65 0.82
C ALA A 408 5.87 4.74 -0.16
N ILE A 409 5.64 3.42 -0.11
CA ILE A 409 6.21 2.44 -1.06
C ILE A 409 5.74 2.74 -2.50
N GLY A 410 4.43 2.99 -2.68
CA GLY A 410 3.85 3.33 -3.98
C GLY A 410 4.44 4.60 -4.57
N MET A 411 4.55 5.67 -3.76
CA MET A 411 5.16 6.93 -4.19
C MET A 411 6.63 6.76 -4.58
N GLY A 412 7.40 5.94 -3.85
CA GLY A 412 8.79 5.62 -4.22
C GLY A 412 8.88 4.88 -5.54
N ARG A 413 7.95 3.94 -5.81
CA ARG A 413 7.85 3.26 -7.11
C ARG A 413 7.52 4.25 -8.23
N ASP A 414 6.53 5.08 -8.03
CA ASP A 414 6.05 6.02 -9.07
C ASP A 414 7.13 7.07 -9.36
N ALA A 415 7.79 7.60 -8.35
CA ALA A 415 8.94 8.51 -8.51
C ALA A 415 10.07 7.86 -9.30
N ALA A 416 10.38 6.58 -9.06
CA ALA A 416 11.40 5.87 -9.83
C ALA A 416 11.06 5.72 -11.31
N LEU A 417 9.77 5.56 -11.64
CA LEU A 417 9.29 5.53 -13.03
C LEU A 417 9.44 6.91 -13.70
N GLU A 418 9.11 7.97 -13.00
CA GLU A 418 9.22 9.34 -13.51
C GLU A 418 10.69 9.78 -13.64
N ILE A 419 11.55 9.41 -12.70
CA ILE A 419 13.00 9.62 -12.79
C ILE A 419 13.57 8.89 -14.03
N ASP A 420 13.19 7.63 -14.25
CA ASP A 420 13.60 6.87 -15.43
C ASP A 420 13.14 7.55 -16.72
N ALA A 421 11.90 8.03 -16.77
CA ALA A 421 11.37 8.76 -17.93
C ALA A 421 12.11 10.08 -18.16
N TRP A 422 12.36 10.83 -17.08
CA TRP A 422 13.09 12.10 -17.15
C TRP A 422 14.53 11.92 -17.65
N LEU A 423 15.28 10.96 -17.10
CA LEU A 423 16.66 10.66 -17.49
C LEU A 423 16.76 10.12 -18.94
N THR A 424 15.75 9.41 -19.40
CA THR A 424 15.74 8.83 -20.77
C THR A 424 15.02 9.71 -21.80
N GLY A 425 14.46 10.86 -21.42
CA GLY A 425 13.66 11.72 -22.29
C GLY A 425 12.34 11.09 -22.74
N ARG A 426 11.86 10.03 -22.07
CA ARG A 426 10.59 9.37 -22.36
C ARG A 426 9.44 10.09 -21.65
N ILE A 427 8.25 9.99 -22.21
CA ILE A 427 7.01 10.43 -21.57
C ILE A 427 6.33 9.20 -20.97
N VAL A 428 6.02 9.25 -19.67
CA VAL A 428 5.17 8.23 -19.04
C VAL A 428 3.73 8.48 -19.49
N GLU A 429 3.21 7.64 -20.37
CA GLU A 429 1.79 7.66 -20.73
C GLU A 429 0.95 7.20 -19.51
N ARG A 430 0.18 8.11 -18.97
CA ARG A 430 -0.82 7.78 -17.95
C ARG A 430 -2.11 7.40 -18.63
N VAL A 431 -2.30 6.12 -18.84
CA VAL A 431 -3.58 5.60 -19.31
C VAL A 431 -4.61 5.82 -18.21
N GLN A 432 -5.67 6.57 -18.52
CA GLN A 432 -6.81 6.69 -17.60
C GLN A 432 -7.36 5.29 -17.31
N ARG A 433 -7.31 4.87 -16.06
CA ARG A 433 -7.74 3.53 -15.69
C ARG A 433 -9.25 3.40 -15.90
N ALA A 434 -9.64 2.35 -16.60
CA ALA A 434 -11.05 1.97 -16.68
C ALA A 434 -11.57 1.67 -15.24
N PRO A 435 -12.86 1.84 -14.98
CA PRO A 435 -13.48 1.43 -13.72
C PRO A 435 -13.15 -0.03 -13.40
N ALA A 436 -12.91 -0.31 -12.11
CA ALA A 436 -12.58 -1.66 -11.66
C ALA A 436 -13.71 -2.65 -12.02
N VAL A 437 -13.33 -3.90 -12.20
CA VAL A 437 -14.27 -4.99 -12.53
C VAL A 437 -15.32 -5.13 -11.43
N PRO A 438 -16.62 -4.88 -11.69
CA PRO A 438 -17.66 -4.99 -10.66
C PRO A 438 -18.02 -6.45 -10.38
N LEU A 439 -18.61 -6.72 -9.20
CA LEU A 439 -19.11 -8.06 -8.86
C LEU A 439 -20.10 -8.60 -9.90
N SER A 440 -20.94 -7.73 -10.48
CA SER A 440 -21.92 -8.11 -11.51
C SER A 440 -21.31 -8.67 -12.79
N ALA A 441 -20.01 -8.47 -13.01
CA ALA A 441 -19.29 -9.07 -14.13
C ALA A 441 -18.76 -10.47 -13.82
N ILE A 442 -18.80 -10.90 -12.56
CA ILE A 442 -18.30 -12.20 -12.11
C ILE A 442 -19.41 -13.23 -12.16
N ASN A 443 -19.22 -14.34 -12.84
CA ASN A 443 -20.16 -15.45 -12.77
C ASN A 443 -19.93 -16.24 -11.50
N THR A 444 -20.69 -15.89 -10.44
CA THR A 444 -20.53 -16.48 -9.10
C THR A 444 -20.96 -17.94 -9.02
N PHE A 445 -21.62 -18.50 -10.04
CA PHE A 445 -21.97 -19.92 -10.13
C PHE A 445 -20.72 -20.83 -10.04
N TYR A 446 -19.62 -20.38 -10.60
CA TYR A 446 -18.35 -21.11 -10.60
C TYR A 446 -17.53 -20.94 -9.30
N HIS A 447 -18.01 -20.19 -8.33
CA HIS A 447 -17.28 -19.84 -7.12
C HIS A 447 -18.06 -20.22 -5.87
N PRO A 448 -17.76 -21.36 -5.24
CA PRO A 448 -18.42 -21.75 -4.01
C PRO A 448 -18.15 -20.73 -2.89
N LYS A 449 -19.18 -20.52 -2.04
CA LYS A 449 -18.98 -19.78 -0.79
C LYS A 449 -18.11 -20.57 0.16
N ALA A 450 -17.17 -19.91 0.80
CA ALA A 450 -16.26 -20.51 1.76
C ALA A 450 -15.86 -19.48 2.83
N ARG A 451 -15.55 -19.97 4.03
CA ARG A 451 -15.03 -19.12 5.10
C ARG A 451 -13.65 -18.60 4.77
N ARG A 452 -13.37 -17.38 5.23
CA ARG A 452 -12.05 -16.75 5.16
C ARG A 452 -11.01 -17.58 5.93
N SER A 453 -9.83 -17.69 5.37
CA SER A 453 -8.65 -18.32 5.96
C SER A 453 -7.48 -17.34 5.94
N GLU A 454 -6.53 -17.50 6.85
CA GLU A 454 -5.29 -16.70 6.86
C GLU A 454 -4.07 -17.52 6.40
N THR A 455 -4.28 -18.59 5.64
CA THR A 455 -3.24 -19.46 5.08
C THR A 455 -3.24 -19.41 3.55
N LEU A 456 -2.23 -19.99 2.91
CA LEU A 456 -2.14 -20.08 1.43
C LEU A 456 -3.38 -20.72 0.77
N ALA A 457 -4.15 -21.53 1.50
CA ALA A 457 -5.42 -22.08 1.03
C ALA A 457 -6.44 -20.99 0.65
N GLU A 458 -6.33 -19.81 1.22
CA GLU A 458 -7.16 -18.63 0.91
C GLU A 458 -7.09 -18.23 -0.58
N ALA A 459 -5.96 -18.50 -1.25
CA ALA A 459 -5.79 -18.22 -2.68
C ALA A 459 -6.87 -18.89 -3.56
N ALA A 460 -7.39 -20.05 -3.14
CA ALA A 460 -8.45 -20.77 -3.86
C ALA A 460 -9.77 -19.98 -3.93
N ARG A 461 -10.04 -19.09 -2.96
CA ARG A 461 -11.24 -18.28 -2.91
C ARG A 461 -11.21 -17.11 -3.90
N CYS A 462 -10.05 -16.73 -4.45
CA CYS A 462 -9.93 -15.55 -5.32
C CYS A 462 -10.79 -15.71 -6.58
N PHE A 463 -11.58 -14.67 -6.90
CA PHE A 463 -12.36 -14.59 -8.14
C PHE A 463 -11.51 -14.33 -9.39
N SER A 464 -10.25 -13.93 -9.23
CA SER A 464 -9.37 -13.50 -10.34
C SER A 464 -10.02 -12.43 -11.23
N CYS A 465 -10.70 -11.44 -10.62
CA CYS A 465 -11.52 -10.43 -11.28
C CYS A 465 -10.83 -9.80 -12.51
N GLY A 466 -11.40 -9.97 -13.70
CA GLY A 466 -10.88 -9.43 -14.95
C GLY A 466 -9.73 -10.21 -15.58
N LEU A 467 -9.20 -11.26 -14.94
CA LEU A 467 -8.12 -12.07 -15.48
C LEU A 467 -8.64 -13.34 -16.15
N CYS A 468 -8.08 -13.67 -17.31
CA CYS A 468 -8.30 -14.98 -17.93
C CYS A 468 -7.53 -16.06 -17.16
N THR A 469 -8.25 -17.06 -16.66
CA THR A 469 -7.69 -18.18 -15.89
C THR A 469 -7.55 -19.45 -16.74
N LEU A 470 -7.71 -19.36 -18.05
CA LEU A 470 -7.59 -20.46 -19.01
C LEU A 470 -8.55 -21.63 -18.71
N CYS A 471 -9.76 -21.35 -18.20
CA CYS A 471 -10.74 -22.33 -17.78
C CYS A 471 -11.51 -23.03 -18.93
N ASP A 472 -11.30 -22.63 -20.17
CA ASP A 472 -11.96 -23.12 -21.39
C ASP A 472 -13.47 -22.85 -21.52
N ASN A 473 -14.15 -22.26 -20.55
CA ASN A 473 -15.59 -22.05 -20.65
C ASN A 473 -16.00 -21.30 -21.93
N CYS A 474 -15.30 -20.19 -22.27
CA CYS A 474 -15.58 -19.42 -23.48
C CYS A 474 -15.38 -20.25 -24.76
N LEU A 475 -14.44 -21.20 -24.76
CA LEU A 475 -14.19 -22.12 -25.87
C LEU A 475 -15.30 -23.17 -25.96
N GLN A 476 -15.64 -23.80 -24.83
CA GLN A 476 -16.61 -24.91 -24.78
C GLN A 476 -18.04 -24.45 -25.08
N PHE A 477 -18.41 -23.27 -24.61
CA PHE A 477 -19.78 -22.74 -24.81
C PHE A 477 -19.95 -21.94 -26.09
N CYS A 478 -18.92 -21.78 -26.93
CA CYS A 478 -19.04 -21.05 -28.19
C CYS A 478 -19.78 -21.88 -29.25
N PRO A 479 -21.01 -21.52 -29.67
CA PRO A 479 -21.78 -22.30 -30.63
C PRO A 479 -21.21 -22.28 -32.04
N ASP A 480 -20.46 -21.23 -32.37
CA ASP A 480 -19.87 -21.04 -33.71
C ASP A 480 -18.39 -21.43 -33.77
N MET A 481 -17.83 -22.03 -32.70
CA MET A 481 -16.40 -22.38 -32.58
C MET A 481 -15.46 -21.18 -32.90
N ALA A 482 -15.97 -19.95 -32.71
CA ALA A 482 -15.22 -18.73 -32.99
C ALA A 482 -14.12 -18.44 -31.97
N VAL A 483 -14.19 -19.04 -30.76
CA VAL A 483 -13.12 -18.92 -29.76
C VAL A 483 -12.11 -20.03 -30.01
N ARG A 484 -10.83 -19.65 -30.11
CA ARG A 484 -9.73 -20.57 -30.40
C ARG A 484 -8.61 -20.40 -29.37
N ARG A 485 -7.92 -21.47 -29.00
CA ARG A 485 -6.74 -21.40 -28.14
C ARG A 485 -5.59 -20.68 -28.85
N ALA A 486 -4.89 -19.82 -28.11
CA ALA A 486 -3.69 -19.13 -28.56
C ALA A 486 -2.62 -19.19 -27.46
N THR A 487 -1.40 -18.81 -27.74
CA THR A 487 -0.33 -18.73 -26.75
C THR A 487 -0.71 -17.73 -25.64
N GLY A 488 -0.86 -18.24 -24.42
CA GLY A 488 -1.21 -17.45 -23.25
C GLY A 488 -2.68 -17.03 -23.11
N GLY A 489 -3.60 -17.60 -23.95
CA GLY A 489 -5.02 -17.22 -23.86
C GLY A 489 -5.88 -17.78 -24.96
N TYR A 490 -6.86 -17.01 -25.39
CA TYR A 490 -7.76 -17.32 -26.47
C TYR A 490 -7.85 -16.16 -27.45
N THR A 491 -8.06 -16.46 -28.72
CA THR A 491 -8.43 -15.50 -29.77
C THR A 491 -9.86 -15.73 -30.19
N ILE A 492 -10.48 -14.69 -30.73
CA ILE A 492 -11.85 -14.75 -31.24
C ILE A 492 -11.81 -14.48 -32.73
N ALA A 493 -12.16 -15.51 -33.51
CA ALA A 493 -12.26 -15.43 -34.96
C ALA A 493 -13.53 -14.63 -35.32
N LEU A 494 -13.36 -13.32 -35.54
CA LEU A 494 -14.47 -12.40 -35.75
C LEU A 494 -15.30 -12.69 -37.02
N GLU A 495 -14.72 -13.34 -38.00
CA GLU A 495 -15.42 -13.79 -39.20
C GLU A 495 -16.49 -14.86 -38.93
N TYR A 496 -16.39 -15.58 -37.79
CA TYR A 496 -17.37 -16.59 -37.38
C TYR A 496 -18.21 -16.15 -36.17
N CYS A 497 -17.72 -15.19 -35.38
CA CYS A 497 -18.40 -14.74 -34.17
C CYS A 497 -19.68 -13.95 -34.51
N LYS A 498 -20.85 -14.47 -34.11
CA LYS A 498 -22.13 -13.78 -34.29
C LYS A 498 -22.52 -12.83 -33.13
N GLY A 499 -21.68 -12.66 -32.12
CA GLY A 499 -21.92 -11.73 -31.03
C GLY A 499 -22.96 -12.18 -30.02
N CYS A 500 -23.18 -13.48 -29.83
CA CYS A 500 -24.23 -14.02 -28.95
C CYS A 500 -23.99 -13.74 -27.43
N GLY A 501 -22.77 -13.41 -27.01
CA GLY A 501 -22.43 -13.07 -25.63
C GLY A 501 -22.22 -14.25 -24.67
N LEU A 502 -22.42 -15.52 -25.09
CA LEU A 502 -22.26 -16.68 -24.22
C LEU A 502 -20.86 -16.77 -23.57
N CYS A 503 -19.80 -16.44 -24.33
CA CYS A 503 -18.44 -16.40 -23.79
C CYS A 503 -18.25 -15.37 -22.66
N VAL A 504 -19.04 -14.29 -22.66
CA VAL A 504 -19.06 -13.29 -21.57
C VAL A 504 -19.84 -13.84 -20.38
N GLN A 505 -21.02 -14.41 -20.61
CA GLN A 505 -21.88 -14.95 -19.58
C GLN A 505 -21.22 -16.10 -18.82
N GLU A 506 -20.52 -16.99 -19.54
CA GLU A 506 -19.85 -18.17 -18.98
C GLU A 506 -18.45 -17.88 -18.44
N CYS A 507 -17.98 -16.63 -18.54
CA CYS A 507 -16.67 -16.28 -17.99
C CYS A 507 -16.71 -16.16 -16.46
N PRO A 508 -16.05 -17.04 -15.70
CA PRO A 508 -16.13 -17.03 -14.24
C PRO A 508 -15.52 -15.77 -13.62
N THR A 509 -14.59 -15.12 -14.32
CA THR A 509 -13.78 -14.01 -13.79
C THR A 509 -14.17 -12.64 -14.37
N GLY A 510 -15.13 -12.60 -15.31
CA GLY A 510 -15.49 -11.37 -16.03
C GLY A 510 -14.36 -10.80 -16.90
N ALA A 511 -13.46 -11.66 -17.39
CA ALA A 511 -12.33 -11.25 -18.24
C ALA A 511 -12.76 -10.81 -19.64
N ILE A 512 -13.97 -11.14 -20.08
CA ILE A 512 -14.52 -10.80 -21.39
C ILE A 512 -15.74 -9.90 -21.22
N VAL A 513 -15.90 -8.93 -22.11
CA VAL A 513 -17.04 -7.98 -22.14
C VAL A 513 -17.51 -7.79 -23.57
N MET A 514 -18.80 -7.57 -23.78
CA MET A 514 -19.32 -7.15 -25.08
C MET A 514 -19.04 -5.67 -25.30
N ARG A 515 -18.57 -5.33 -26.50
CA ARG A 515 -18.40 -3.96 -26.97
C ARG A 515 -19.16 -3.80 -28.28
N GLU A 516 -19.94 -2.72 -28.39
CA GLU A 516 -20.62 -2.39 -29.64
C GLU A 516 -19.61 -2.28 -30.79
N GLU A 517 -19.96 -2.84 -31.93
CA GLU A 517 -19.16 -2.75 -33.14
C GLU A 517 -19.61 -1.50 -33.90
N THR A 518 -18.74 -0.47 -33.94
CA THR A 518 -18.92 0.67 -34.82
C THR A 518 -18.58 0.21 -36.24
N LYS A 519 -19.61 0.06 -37.07
CA LYS A 519 -19.46 -0.25 -38.53
C LYS A 519 -18.95 0.94 -39.32
#